data_203faf268862c3ea1862a8339a5e40c9
#
_entry.id   203faf268862c3ea1862a8339a5e40c9
#
_cell.length_a   1.000
_cell.length_b   1.000
_cell.length_c   1.000
_cell.angle_alpha   90.00
_cell.angle_beta   90.00
_cell.angle_gamma   90.00
#
_symmetry.space_group_name_H-M   'P 1'
#
loop_
_entity.id
_entity.type
_entity.pdbx_description
1 polymer ?
#
loop_
_entity_poly.entity_id
_entity_poly.type
_entity_poly.pdbx_seq_one_letter_code
_entity_poly.pdbx_strand_id
1 'polypeptide(L)'
;VNENLDKIFDNKIDINKNKIQKEMWENYGKVFVEYIFLDKFKKDSSHINVIGKEQIENIIQNKESTIFISGHFANFELMSMELTKMGVKLATIYRPLNNFFLNPFMEYLRKKYICEKQIKKGLPGIRQAVELVNKNYSIALMVDQRVSEGRLLPFFNKDALTTTLPAQLALKYKCSITPISINRVGDKFNMEIHKQIETKNMDNSEENKVKISLKINEIIEKMIVKDPGQWILTHNRWK
;
A
#
# COMPACT_ATOMS: atom_id res chain seq x y z
N VAL A 1 19.44 -3.50 -2.83
CA VAL A 1 19.12 -2.56 -1.73
C VAL A 1 19.99 -1.30 -1.86
N ASN A 2 21.32 -1.43 -1.92
CA ASN A 2 22.22 -0.28 -1.95
C ASN A 2 21.95 0.67 -3.12
N GLU A 3 21.78 0.17 -4.34
CA GLU A 3 21.42 1.00 -5.50
C GLU A 3 20.14 1.82 -5.28
N ASN A 4 19.15 1.25 -4.58
CA ASN A 4 17.93 1.98 -4.25
C ASN A 4 18.20 3.08 -3.22
N LEU A 5 19.00 2.80 -2.18
CA LEU A 5 19.38 3.79 -1.18
C LEU A 5 20.20 4.93 -1.78
N ASP A 6 21.10 4.62 -2.73
CA ASP A 6 21.86 5.61 -3.47
C ASP A 6 20.96 6.55 -4.29
N LYS A 7 19.92 5.99 -4.90
CA LYS A 7 18.94 6.76 -5.67
C LYS A 7 18.04 7.65 -4.80
N ILE A 8 17.71 7.20 -3.59
CA ILE A 8 16.84 7.93 -2.66
C ILE A 8 17.60 9.08 -1.99
N PHE A 9 18.81 8.81 -1.52
CA PHE A 9 19.55 9.72 -0.69
C PHE A 9 20.65 10.51 -1.43
N ASP A 10 20.76 10.32 -2.75
CA ASP A 10 21.64 11.08 -3.66
C ASP A 10 23.04 11.35 -3.07
N ASN A 11 23.66 10.26 -2.54
CA ASN A 11 24.98 10.30 -1.89
C ASN A 11 25.12 11.25 -0.68
N LYS A 12 24.04 11.55 0.04
CA LYS A 12 24.11 12.28 1.29
C LYS A 12 25.02 11.55 2.27
N ILE A 13 26.12 12.20 2.67
CA ILE A 13 27.22 11.63 3.47
C ILE A 13 26.75 11.21 4.87
N ASP A 14 25.74 11.91 5.43
CA ASP A 14 25.29 11.72 6.81
C ASP A 14 24.31 10.53 7.02
N ILE A 15 23.99 9.79 5.95
CA ILE A 15 23.03 8.68 6.05
C ILE A 15 23.76 7.34 6.14
N ASN A 16 23.59 6.66 7.28
CA ASN A 16 24.14 5.33 7.48
C ASN A 16 23.33 4.27 6.71
N LYS A 17 23.66 4.07 5.43
CA LYS A 17 22.99 3.11 4.53
C LYS A 17 23.05 1.67 5.08
N ASN A 18 24.15 1.28 5.74
CA ASN A 18 24.29 -0.05 6.32
C ASN A 18 23.30 -0.28 7.46
N LYS A 19 23.06 0.76 8.28
CA LYS A 19 22.05 0.71 9.34
C LYS A 19 20.65 0.53 8.74
N ILE A 20 20.29 1.34 7.75
CA ILE A 20 18.98 1.25 7.06
C ILE A 20 18.79 -0.14 6.44
N GLN A 21 19.83 -0.68 5.78
CA GLN A 21 19.77 -2.01 5.18
C GLN A 21 19.54 -3.09 6.24
N LYS A 22 20.22 -3.02 7.37
CA LYS A 22 20.06 -3.96 8.49
C LYS A 22 18.63 -3.89 9.04
N GLU A 23 18.15 -2.70 9.34
CA GLU A 23 16.79 -2.47 9.84
C GLU A 23 15.72 -3.00 8.87
N MET A 24 15.91 -2.78 7.57
CA MET A 24 15.01 -3.30 6.52
C MET A 24 14.95 -4.84 6.54
N TRP A 25 16.10 -5.52 6.61
CA TRP A 25 16.12 -6.98 6.66
C TRP A 25 15.53 -7.53 7.96
N GLU A 26 15.78 -6.87 9.10
CA GLU A 26 15.18 -7.20 10.39
C GLU A 26 13.65 -7.04 10.33
N ASN A 27 13.16 -5.93 9.78
CA ASN A 27 11.73 -5.71 9.60
C ASN A 27 11.11 -6.77 8.66
N TYR A 28 11.77 -7.08 7.55
CA TYR A 28 11.29 -8.09 6.59
C TYR A 28 11.19 -9.47 7.23
N GLY A 29 12.20 -9.87 8.02
CA GLY A 29 12.17 -11.12 8.80
C GLY A 29 11.03 -11.14 9.82
N LYS A 30 10.81 -10.03 10.56
CA LYS A 30 9.69 -9.90 11.50
C LYS A 30 8.33 -10.09 10.82
N VAL A 31 8.11 -9.47 9.66
CA VAL A 31 6.86 -9.63 8.90
C VAL A 31 6.57 -11.10 8.58
N PHE A 32 7.58 -11.89 8.21
CA PHE A 32 7.40 -13.33 7.98
C PHE A 32 6.97 -14.09 9.24
N VAL A 33 7.61 -13.81 10.37
CA VAL A 33 7.27 -14.44 11.64
C VAL A 33 5.86 -14.04 12.10
N GLU A 34 5.48 -12.81 11.86
CA GLU A 34 4.17 -12.26 12.26
C GLU A 34 2.98 -12.91 11.55
N TYR A 35 3.19 -13.58 10.40
CA TYR A 35 2.12 -14.38 9.79
C TYR A 35 1.59 -15.51 10.71
N ILE A 36 2.42 -16.00 11.62
CA ILE A 36 2.01 -16.99 12.63
C ILE A 36 1.00 -16.39 13.62
N PHE A 37 1.06 -15.07 13.82
CA PHE A 37 0.24 -14.36 14.81
C PHE A 37 -0.98 -13.64 14.20
N LEU A 38 -1.29 -13.81 12.91
CA LEU A 38 -2.41 -13.13 12.25
C LEU A 38 -3.76 -13.41 12.94
N ASP A 39 -3.97 -14.62 13.47
CA ASP A 39 -5.19 -14.95 14.24
C ASP A 39 -5.30 -14.08 15.51
N LYS A 40 -4.19 -13.91 16.23
CA LYS A 40 -4.12 -13.06 17.43
C LYS A 40 -4.36 -11.59 17.06
N PHE A 41 -3.70 -11.08 16.01
CA PHE A 41 -3.87 -9.69 15.54
C PHE A 41 -5.29 -9.41 15.08
N LYS A 42 -5.98 -10.40 14.49
CA LYS A 42 -7.38 -10.25 14.09
C LYS A 42 -8.32 -10.14 15.29
N LYS A 43 -8.08 -10.88 16.37
CA LYS A 43 -8.91 -10.92 17.57
C LYS A 43 -8.69 -9.73 18.51
N ASP A 44 -7.48 -9.23 18.56
CA ASP A 44 -7.05 -8.17 19.48
C ASP A 44 -6.43 -7.01 18.69
N SER A 45 -6.77 -5.76 19.04
CA SER A 45 -6.23 -4.54 18.44
C SER A 45 -5.24 -3.81 19.36
N SER A 46 -4.82 -4.39 20.49
CA SER A 46 -3.86 -3.78 21.42
C SER A 46 -2.47 -3.59 20.82
N HIS A 47 -2.17 -4.33 19.75
CA HIS A 47 -0.92 -4.26 18.99
C HIS A 47 -0.80 -3.08 18.04
N ILE A 48 -1.91 -2.37 17.76
CA ILE A 48 -1.93 -1.30 16.74
C ILE A 48 -2.70 -0.07 17.25
N ASN A 49 -2.11 1.09 17.05
CA ASN A 49 -2.74 2.38 17.24
C ASN A 49 -3.13 2.94 15.87
N VAL A 50 -4.40 3.30 15.67
CA VAL A 50 -4.91 3.84 14.40
C VAL A 50 -5.24 5.32 14.58
N ILE A 51 -4.57 6.17 13.82
CA ILE A 51 -4.71 7.63 13.78
C ILE A 51 -5.55 8.00 12.54
N GLY A 52 -6.49 8.91 12.67
CA GLY A 52 -7.37 9.36 11.57
C GLY A 52 -8.57 8.43 11.33
N LYS A 53 -9.04 7.72 12.36
CA LYS A 53 -10.20 6.79 12.29
C LYS A 53 -11.46 7.47 11.77
N GLU A 54 -11.66 8.73 12.11
CA GLU A 54 -12.80 9.54 11.69
C GLU A 54 -12.98 9.59 10.16
N GLN A 55 -11.89 9.51 9.41
CA GLN A 55 -11.95 9.46 7.94
C GLN A 55 -12.58 8.15 7.45
N ILE A 56 -12.28 7.03 8.14
CA ILE A 56 -12.87 5.72 7.80
C ILE A 56 -14.34 5.69 8.20
N GLU A 57 -14.69 6.23 9.37
CA GLU A 57 -16.06 6.33 9.83
C GLU A 57 -16.93 7.12 8.84
N ASN A 58 -16.40 8.24 8.32
CA ASN A 58 -17.07 9.03 7.29
C ASN A 58 -17.28 8.25 5.98
N ILE A 59 -16.28 7.51 5.52
CA ILE A 59 -16.39 6.65 4.32
C ILE A 59 -17.49 5.62 4.50
N ILE A 60 -17.56 4.97 5.67
CA ILE A 60 -18.55 3.93 5.97
C ILE A 60 -19.95 4.53 6.08
N GLN A 61 -20.12 5.63 6.82
CA GLN A 61 -21.42 6.30 7.02
C GLN A 61 -22.02 6.80 5.70
N ASN A 62 -21.18 7.37 4.85
CA ASN A 62 -21.60 7.87 3.53
C ASN A 62 -21.73 6.75 2.49
N LYS A 63 -21.43 5.51 2.83
CA LYS A 63 -21.39 4.37 1.90
C LYS A 63 -20.53 4.64 0.66
N GLU A 64 -19.46 5.38 0.84
CA GLU A 64 -18.52 5.74 -0.23
C GLU A 64 -17.49 4.63 -0.45
N SER A 65 -17.04 4.48 -1.68
CA SER A 65 -15.85 3.70 -2.01
C SER A 65 -14.65 4.63 -2.08
N THR A 66 -13.49 4.15 -1.67
CA THR A 66 -12.21 4.85 -1.83
C THR A 66 -11.13 3.90 -2.31
N ILE A 67 -10.09 4.45 -2.93
CA ILE A 67 -8.90 3.70 -3.30
C ILE A 67 -7.85 3.91 -2.21
N PHE A 68 -7.64 2.92 -1.37
CA PHE A 68 -6.58 2.94 -0.37
C PHE A 68 -5.23 2.64 -1.02
N ILE A 69 -4.24 3.47 -0.74
CA ILE A 69 -2.88 3.30 -1.24
C ILE A 69 -1.87 3.28 -0.10
N SER A 70 -0.85 2.46 -0.25
CA SER A 70 0.30 2.40 0.67
C SER A 70 1.54 1.88 -0.06
N GLY A 71 2.65 1.76 0.66
CA GLY A 71 3.82 1.00 0.28
C GLY A 71 4.01 -0.21 1.19
N HIS A 72 5.02 -1.04 0.89
CA HIS A 72 5.39 -2.19 1.70
C HIS A 72 6.19 -1.75 2.93
N PHE A 73 5.52 -1.10 3.91
CA PHE A 73 6.11 -0.61 5.16
C PHE A 73 5.77 -1.53 6.33
N ALA A 74 6.70 -1.69 7.26
CA ALA A 74 6.51 -2.49 8.47
C ALA A 74 5.75 -3.80 8.20
N ASN A 75 4.69 -4.11 8.94
CA ASN A 75 3.75 -5.18 8.57
C ASN A 75 2.53 -4.59 7.84
N PHE A 76 2.69 -4.35 6.55
CA PHE A 76 1.67 -3.78 5.67
C PHE A 76 0.37 -4.61 5.56
N GLU A 77 0.40 -5.90 5.91
CA GLU A 77 -0.78 -6.76 5.93
C GLU A 77 -1.80 -6.31 6.98
N LEU A 78 -1.32 -5.76 8.10
CA LEU A 78 -2.18 -5.27 9.20
C LEU A 78 -3.03 -4.09 8.76
N MET A 79 -2.60 -3.29 7.80
CA MET A 79 -3.39 -2.18 7.27
C MET A 79 -4.75 -2.66 6.73
N SER A 80 -4.74 -3.68 5.86
CA SER A 80 -5.97 -4.23 5.30
C SER A 80 -6.80 -4.97 6.35
N MET A 81 -6.15 -5.62 7.32
CA MET A 81 -6.84 -6.26 8.45
C MET A 81 -7.60 -5.23 9.27
N GLU A 82 -6.97 -4.14 9.69
CA GLU A 82 -7.60 -3.11 10.52
C GLU A 82 -8.74 -2.39 9.77
N LEU A 83 -8.57 -2.07 8.50
CA LEU A 83 -9.66 -1.52 7.68
C LEU A 83 -10.89 -2.46 7.66
N THR A 84 -10.64 -3.76 7.50
CA THR A 84 -11.72 -4.78 7.53
C THR A 84 -12.37 -4.87 8.91
N LYS A 85 -11.59 -4.83 10.00
CA LYS A 85 -12.10 -4.82 11.39
C LYS A 85 -12.94 -3.58 11.68
N MET A 86 -12.59 -2.43 11.09
CA MET A 86 -13.38 -1.19 11.20
C MET A 86 -14.68 -1.23 10.38
N GLY A 87 -14.93 -2.29 9.59
CA GLY A 87 -16.16 -2.47 8.81
C GLY A 87 -16.09 -1.99 7.36
N VAL A 88 -14.90 -1.64 6.85
CA VAL A 88 -14.74 -1.27 5.44
C VAL A 88 -15.01 -2.50 4.55
N LYS A 89 -15.90 -2.36 3.57
CA LYS A 89 -16.03 -3.32 2.47
C LYS A 89 -14.79 -3.23 1.60
N LEU A 90 -13.80 -4.08 1.86
CA LEU A 90 -12.46 -4.00 1.27
C LEU A 90 -12.19 -5.15 0.31
N ALA A 91 -11.50 -4.83 -0.78
CA ALA A 91 -10.82 -5.80 -1.63
C ALA A 91 -9.35 -5.37 -1.82
N THR A 92 -8.43 -6.32 -1.78
CA THR A 92 -6.99 -6.05 -1.89
C THR A 92 -6.44 -6.59 -3.21
N ILE A 93 -5.65 -5.77 -3.92
CA ILE A 93 -4.93 -6.22 -5.11
C ILE A 93 -3.54 -6.70 -4.68
N TYR A 94 -3.21 -7.94 -5.05
CA TYR A 94 -1.93 -8.55 -4.70
C TYR A 94 -1.29 -9.28 -5.88
N ARG A 95 0.03 -9.46 -5.82
CA ARG A 95 0.77 -10.33 -6.72
C ARG A 95 0.95 -11.69 -6.05
N PRO A 96 0.58 -12.81 -6.71
CA PRO A 96 0.88 -14.15 -6.21
C PRO A 96 2.39 -14.34 -6.00
N LEU A 97 2.74 -15.11 -4.98
CA LEU A 97 4.12 -15.49 -4.75
C LEU A 97 4.62 -16.42 -5.88
N ASN A 98 5.89 -16.27 -6.24
CA ASN A 98 6.52 -17.16 -7.23
C ASN A 98 6.68 -18.60 -6.69
N ASN A 99 6.66 -18.79 -5.37
CA ASN A 99 6.74 -20.10 -4.75
C ASN A 99 5.37 -20.80 -4.84
N PHE A 100 5.28 -21.84 -5.67
CA PHE A 100 4.05 -22.59 -5.94
C PHE A 100 3.47 -23.28 -4.69
N PHE A 101 4.32 -23.75 -3.78
CA PHE A 101 3.85 -24.41 -2.55
C PHE A 101 3.41 -23.43 -1.48
N LEU A 102 4.10 -22.30 -1.36
CA LEU A 102 3.80 -21.30 -0.33
C LEU A 102 2.61 -20.40 -0.70
N ASN A 103 2.42 -20.13 -2.00
CA ASN A 103 1.38 -19.21 -2.45
C ASN A 103 -0.05 -19.59 -2.01
N PRO A 104 -0.52 -20.85 -2.16
CA PRO A 104 -1.86 -21.24 -1.71
C PRO A 104 -2.05 -21.04 -0.19
N PHE A 105 -1.02 -21.34 0.60
CA PHE A 105 -1.06 -21.14 2.05
C PHE A 105 -1.17 -19.66 2.41
N MET A 106 -0.39 -18.80 1.76
CA MET A 106 -0.45 -17.35 1.97
C MET A 106 -1.79 -16.75 1.53
N GLU A 107 -2.35 -17.20 0.40
CA GLU A 107 -3.69 -16.79 -0.05
C GLU A 107 -4.76 -17.20 0.97
N TYR A 108 -4.67 -18.41 1.52
CA TYR A 108 -5.58 -18.87 2.57
C TYR A 108 -5.51 -17.99 3.82
N LEU A 109 -4.30 -17.71 4.32
CA LEU A 109 -4.10 -16.85 5.50
C LEU A 109 -4.66 -15.44 5.26
N ARG A 110 -4.37 -14.83 4.11
CA ARG A 110 -4.87 -13.51 3.75
C ARG A 110 -6.40 -13.47 3.70
N LYS A 111 -7.04 -14.43 3.02
CA LYS A 111 -8.51 -14.52 2.96
C LYS A 111 -9.13 -14.70 4.34
N LYS A 112 -8.54 -15.55 5.17
CA LYS A 112 -9.06 -15.88 6.50
C LYS A 112 -8.90 -14.75 7.50
N TYR A 113 -7.74 -14.09 7.53
CA TYR A 113 -7.38 -13.19 8.61
C TYR A 113 -7.30 -11.71 8.21
N ILE A 114 -6.99 -11.40 6.95
CA ILE A 114 -6.71 -10.03 6.52
C ILE A 114 -7.92 -9.43 5.80
N CYS A 115 -8.26 -9.96 4.63
CA CYS A 115 -9.36 -9.47 3.81
C CYS A 115 -9.89 -10.61 2.93
N GLU A 116 -11.18 -10.87 2.95
CA GLU A 116 -11.80 -11.96 2.19
C GLU A 116 -11.63 -11.82 0.67
N LYS A 117 -11.82 -10.60 0.16
CA LYS A 117 -11.75 -10.31 -1.27
C LYS A 117 -10.31 -10.01 -1.69
N GLN A 118 -9.65 -11.04 -2.21
CA GLN A 118 -8.28 -10.97 -2.72
C GLN A 118 -8.30 -10.98 -4.26
N ILE A 119 -7.78 -9.94 -4.89
CA ILE A 119 -7.74 -9.74 -6.35
C ILE A 119 -6.32 -10.00 -6.85
N LYS A 120 -6.14 -10.98 -7.72
CA LYS A 120 -4.83 -11.23 -8.36
C LYS A 120 -4.51 -10.13 -9.36
N LYS A 121 -3.29 -9.60 -9.33
CA LYS A 121 -2.80 -8.62 -10.30
C LYS A 121 -2.93 -9.14 -11.74
N GLY A 122 -3.26 -8.24 -12.68
CA GLY A 122 -3.39 -8.51 -14.11
C GLY A 122 -4.74 -8.08 -14.66
N LEU A 123 -4.95 -8.22 -15.97
CA LEU A 123 -6.20 -7.79 -16.64
C LEU A 123 -7.48 -8.39 -16.04
N PRO A 124 -7.53 -9.70 -15.71
CA PRO A 124 -8.70 -10.26 -15.03
C PRO A 124 -8.95 -9.61 -13.66
N GLY A 125 -7.88 -9.32 -12.91
CA GLY A 125 -7.99 -8.64 -11.62
C GLY A 125 -8.51 -7.21 -11.73
N ILE A 126 -8.13 -6.48 -12.76
CA ILE A 126 -8.68 -5.13 -13.01
C ILE A 126 -10.19 -5.21 -13.26
N ARG A 127 -10.69 -6.18 -14.04
CA ARG A 127 -12.12 -6.39 -14.23
C ARG A 127 -12.83 -6.70 -12.93
N GLN A 128 -12.26 -7.58 -12.10
CA GLN A 128 -12.81 -7.92 -10.78
C GLN A 128 -12.81 -6.70 -9.85
N ALA A 129 -11.75 -5.87 -9.86
CA ALA A 129 -11.72 -4.62 -9.09
C ALA A 129 -12.85 -3.68 -9.49
N VAL A 130 -13.09 -3.53 -10.80
CA VAL A 130 -14.20 -2.74 -11.35
C VAL A 130 -15.56 -3.24 -10.86
N GLU A 131 -15.81 -4.54 -10.91
CA GLU A 131 -17.07 -5.13 -10.43
C GLU A 131 -17.28 -4.88 -8.93
N LEU A 132 -16.21 -4.95 -8.14
CA LEU A 132 -16.28 -4.74 -6.70
C LEU A 132 -16.50 -3.26 -6.36
N VAL A 133 -15.86 -2.32 -7.06
CA VAL A 133 -16.12 -0.88 -6.88
C VAL A 133 -17.59 -0.56 -7.16
N ASN A 134 -18.19 -1.12 -8.22
CA ASN A 134 -19.61 -0.96 -8.52
C ASN A 134 -20.54 -1.56 -7.45
N LYS A 135 -20.03 -2.45 -6.59
CA LYS A 135 -20.71 -3.02 -5.42
C LYS A 135 -20.36 -2.29 -4.10
N ASN A 136 -19.82 -1.07 -4.20
CA ASN A 136 -19.37 -0.23 -3.09
C ASN A 136 -18.26 -0.87 -2.24
N TYR A 137 -17.36 -1.65 -2.86
CA TYR A 137 -16.11 -2.04 -2.22
C TYR A 137 -15.04 -0.97 -2.44
N SER A 138 -14.30 -0.67 -1.41
CA SER A 138 -13.03 0.05 -1.51
C SER A 138 -11.94 -0.91 -1.98
N ILE A 139 -10.95 -0.38 -2.71
CA ILE A 139 -9.83 -1.18 -3.22
C ILE A 139 -8.56 -0.73 -2.52
N ALA A 140 -7.80 -1.68 -1.97
CA ALA A 140 -6.47 -1.40 -1.41
C ALA A 140 -5.37 -1.99 -2.29
N LEU A 141 -4.33 -1.20 -2.53
CA LEU A 141 -3.17 -1.64 -3.30
C LEU A 141 -1.87 -0.95 -2.85
N MET A 142 -0.76 -1.69 -2.94
CA MET A 142 0.58 -1.16 -2.74
C MET A 142 1.09 -0.56 -4.04
N VAL A 143 1.64 0.66 -3.99
CA VAL A 143 2.01 1.45 -5.18
C VAL A 143 3.50 1.81 -5.25
N ASP A 144 4.28 1.34 -4.30
CA ASP A 144 5.70 1.64 -4.13
C ASP A 144 6.64 0.84 -5.05
N GLN A 145 6.16 -0.26 -5.65
CA GLN A 145 6.96 -1.12 -6.50
C GLN A 145 6.82 -0.79 -7.99
N ARG A 146 7.84 -1.17 -8.76
CA ARG A 146 7.85 -1.07 -10.23
C ARG A 146 6.72 -1.91 -10.84
N VAL A 147 6.06 -1.35 -11.84
CA VAL A 147 5.04 -2.04 -12.63
C VAL A 147 5.43 -1.94 -14.11
N SER A 148 5.61 -3.08 -14.78
CA SER A 148 6.08 -3.13 -16.17
C SER A 148 5.18 -2.36 -17.14
N GLU A 149 3.87 -2.36 -16.88
CA GLU A 149 2.84 -1.64 -17.65
C GLU A 149 2.63 -0.21 -17.12
N GLY A 150 3.50 0.23 -16.20
CA GLY A 150 3.44 1.56 -15.60
C GLY A 150 3.88 2.66 -16.56
N ARG A 151 3.61 3.90 -16.16
CA ARG A 151 4.08 5.09 -16.85
C ARG A 151 5.41 5.54 -16.25
N LEU A 152 6.33 6.01 -17.10
CA LEU A 152 7.60 6.56 -16.63
C LEU A 152 7.33 7.92 -15.99
N LEU A 153 7.47 8.00 -14.68
CA LEU A 153 7.21 9.20 -13.87
C LEU A 153 8.32 9.38 -12.82
N PRO A 154 8.61 10.62 -12.43
CA PRO A 154 9.56 10.90 -11.36
C PRO A 154 9.19 10.20 -10.04
N PHE A 155 10.20 9.57 -9.43
CA PHE A 155 10.19 9.03 -8.08
C PHE A 155 11.57 9.27 -7.47
N PHE A 156 11.66 10.09 -6.44
CA PHE A 156 12.92 10.66 -5.93
C PHE A 156 13.74 11.36 -7.05
N ASN A 157 13.06 12.19 -7.83
CA ASN A 157 13.64 12.93 -8.97
C ASN A 157 14.29 12.04 -10.05
N LYS A 158 14.00 10.75 -10.08
CA LYS A 158 14.51 9.80 -11.07
C LYS A 158 13.34 9.06 -11.71
N ASP A 159 13.39 8.87 -13.03
CA ASP A 159 12.33 8.20 -13.77
C ASP A 159 12.13 6.76 -13.33
N ALA A 160 10.90 6.41 -13.00
CA ALA A 160 10.52 5.08 -12.56
C ALA A 160 9.16 4.66 -13.12
N LEU A 161 9.04 3.40 -13.58
CA LEU A 161 7.78 2.85 -14.05
C LEU A 161 6.77 2.78 -12.90
N THR A 162 5.80 3.67 -12.92
CA THR A 162 4.81 3.91 -11.88
C THR A 162 3.42 3.46 -12.30
N THR A 163 2.71 2.77 -11.43
CA THR A 163 1.31 2.40 -11.67
C THR A 163 0.41 3.62 -11.71
N THR A 164 -0.45 3.70 -12.70
CA THR A 164 -1.53 4.69 -12.77
C THR A 164 -2.88 4.12 -12.37
N LEU A 165 -2.94 2.84 -11.97
CA LEU A 165 -4.18 2.15 -11.65
C LEU A 165 -5.02 2.85 -10.56
N PRO A 166 -4.45 3.37 -9.44
CA PRO A 166 -5.24 4.12 -8.47
C PRO A 166 -5.95 5.33 -9.10
N ALA A 167 -5.23 6.10 -9.89
CA ALA A 167 -5.77 7.27 -10.57
C ALA A 167 -6.86 6.87 -11.59
N GLN A 168 -6.64 5.82 -12.37
CA GLN A 168 -7.61 5.30 -13.33
C GLN A 168 -8.92 4.89 -12.66
N LEU A 169 -8.84 4.14 -11.55
CA LEU A 169 -10.02 3.72 -10.80
C LEU A 169 -10.72 4.92 -10.16
N ALA A 170 -9.98 5.79 -9.49
CA ALA A 170 -10.55 6.94 -8.79
C ALA A 170 -11.28 7.89 -9.76
N LEU A 171 -10.69 8.25 -10.88
CA LEU A 171 -11.29 9.14 -11.87
C LEU A 171 -12.51 8.51 -12.55
N LYS A 172 -12.39 7.22 -12.92
CA LYS A 172 -13.48 6.51 -13.61
C LYS A 172 -14.71 6.32 -12.71
N TYR A 173 -14.50 6.02 -11.43
CA TYR A 173 -15.59 5.71 -10.49
C TYR A 173 -15.90 6.86 -9.54
N LYS A 174 -15.30 8.03 -9.75
CA LYS A 174 -15.56 9.23 -8.96
C LYS A 174 -15.39 9.02 -7.45
N CYS A 175 -14.36 8.29 -7.07
CA CYS A 175 -14.03 8.05 -5.66
C CYS A 175 -12.68 8.66 -5.31
N SER A 176 -12.50 9.08 -4.06
CA SER A 176 -11.25 9.64 -3.55
C SER A 176 -10.15 8.60 -3.41
N ILE A 177 -8.90 9.02 -3.24
CA ILE A 177 -7.78 8.15 -2.93
C ILE A 177 -7.33 8.46 -1.50
N THR A 178 -7.25 7.44 -0.65
CA THR A 178 -6.87 7.57 0.76
C THR A 178 -5.51 6.92 1.01
N PRO A 179 -4.45 7.71 1.21
CA PRO A 179 -3.16 7.17 1.57
C PRO A 179 -3.15 6.68 3.02
N ILE A 180 -2.48 5.55 3.26
CA ILE A 180 -2.28 4.98 4.60
C ILE A 180 -0.81 4.64 4.78
N SER A 181 -0.25 5.02 5.92
CA SER A 181 1.06 4.55 6.34
C SER A 181 0.95 3.65 7.56
N ILE A 182 1.88 2.72 7.69
CA ILE A 182 2.04 1.89 8.88
C ILE A 182 3.51 1.83 9.23
N ASN A 183 3.83 2.03 10.49
CA ASN A 183 5.17 1.90 11.00
C ASN A 183 5.19 1.17 12.35
N ARG A 184 6.27 0.45 12.61
CA ARG A 184 6.52 -0.24 13.88
C ARG A 184 7.14 0.72 14.89
N VAL A 185 6.58 0.73 16.10
CA VAL A 185 7.08 1.50 17.23
C VAL A 185 7.21 0.54 18.42
N GLY A 186 8.44 0.10 18.72
CA GLY A 186 8.68 -0.97 19.70
C GLY A 186 7.96 -2.25 19.28
N ASP A 187 7.11 -2.77 20.17
CA ASP A 187 6.32 -4.00 19.94
C ASP A 187 4.93 -3.74 19.32
N LYS A 188 4.63 -2.48 19.01
CA LYS A 188 3.34 -2.06 18.46
C LYS A 188 3.50 -1.43 17.08
N PHE A 189 2.36 -1.15 16.47
CA PHE A 189 2.27 -0.46 15.19
C PHE A 189 1.47 0.83 15.33
N ASN A 190 1.88 1.86 14.58
CA ASN A 190 1.08 3.03 14.31
C ASN A 190 0.62 2.97 12.86
N MET A 191 -0.69 2.97 12.63
CA MET A 191 -1.32 3.10 11.33
C MET A 191 -1.93 4.50 11.23
N GLU A 192 -1.54 5.27 10.24
CA GLU A 192 -2.02 6.62 10.03
C GLU A 192 -2.79 6.71 8.72
N ILE A 193 -4.04 7.15 8.80
CA ILE A 193 -4.91 7.41 7.66
C ILE A 193 -4.75 8.89 7.30
N HIS A 194 -4.12 9.15 6.16
CA HIS A 194 -3.81 10.50 5.71
C HIS A 194 -4.99 11.14 5.01
N LYS A 195 -4.93 12.49 4.87
CA LYS A 195 -5.92 13.25 4.13
C LYS A 195 -6.10 12.71 2.71
N GLN A 196 -7.34 12.59 2.29
CA GLN A 196 -7.71 12.09 0.97
C GLN A 196 -7.21 13.01 -0.15
N ILE A 197 -6.87 12.39 -1.27
CA ILE A 197 -6.69 13.08 -2.55
C ILE A 197 -8.07 13.13 -3.20
N GLU A 198 -8.63 14.32 -3.28
CA GLU A 198 -9.95 14.54 -3.88
C GLU A 198 -9.85 14.45 -5.41
N THR A 199 -10.61 13.52 -5.99
CA THR A 199 -10.63 13.27 -7.44
C THR A 199 -12.02 13.30 -8.04
N LYS A 200 -13.08 13.38 -7.22
CA LYS A 200 -14.47 13.28 -7.63
C LYS A 200 -14.87 14.29 -8.73
N ASN A 201 -14.33 15.51 -8.63
CA ASN A 201 -14.60 16.62 -9.56
C ASN A 201 -13.62 16.71 -10.73
N MET A 202 -12.66 15.80 -10.83
CA MET A 202 -11.70 15.76 -11.93
C MET A 202 -12.25 14.91 -13.08
N ASP A 203 -11.94 15.29 -14.32
CA ASP A 203 -12.24 14.50 -15.51
C ASP A 203 -11.27 13.31 -15.64
N ASN A 204 -11.66 12.30 -16.42
CA ASN A 204 -10.85 11.10 -16.63
C ASN A 204 -9.83 11.27 -17.76
N SER A 205 -9.12 12.40 -17.78
CA SER A 205 -8.06 12.69 -18.75
C SER A 205 -6.75 12.01 -18.41
N GLU A 206 -5.88 11.82 -19.40
CA GLU A 206 -4.52 11.33 -19.19
C GLU A 206 -3.68 12.29 -18.34
N GLU A 207 -3.90 13.58 -18.49
CA GLU A 207 -3.24 14.62 -17.69
C GLU A 207 -3.56 14.44 -16.19
N ASN A 208 -4.84 14.29 -15.85
CA ASN A 208 -5.24 14.07 -14.46
C ASN A 208 -4.73 12.74 -13.89
N LYS A 209 -4.66 11.67 -14.69
CA LYS A 209 -4.05 10.41 -14.27
C LYS A 209 -2.57 10.59 -13.92
N VAL A 210 -1.83 11.34 -14.73
CA VAL A 210 -0.42 11.67 -14.46
C VAL A 210 -0.30 12.52 -13.21
N LYS A 211 -1.06 13.60 -13.09
CA LYS A 211 -1.05 14.52 -11.94
C LYS A 211 -1.32 13.80 -10.63
N ILE A 212 -2.32 12.93 -10.60
CA ILE A 212 -2.64 12.12 -9.41
C ILE A 212 -1.51 11.14 -9.11
N SER A 213 -0.95 10.46 -10.12
CA SER A 213 0.14 9.50 -9.92
C SER A 213 1.42 10.15 -9.41
N LEU A 214 1.73 11.36 -9.86
CA LEU A 214 2.83 12.16 -9.32
C LEU A 214 2.58 12.52 -7.85
N LYS A 215 1.35 12.92 -7.51
CA LYS A 215 0.98 13.21 -6.12
C LYS A 215 1.08 11.98 -5.22
N ILE A 216 0.71 10.82 -5.73
CA ILE A 216 0.89 9.54 -5.04
C ILE A 216 2.39 9.27 -4.80
N ASN A 217 3.23 9.44 -5.81
CA ASN A 217 4.68 9.28 -5.66
C ASN A 217 5.24 10.17 -4.55
N GLU A 218 4.91 11.47 -4.56
CA GLU A 218 5.33 12.42 -3.51
C GLU A 218 4.93 11.97 -2.09
N ILE A 219 3.73 11.41 -1.93
CA ILE A 219 3.24 10.91 -0.65
C ILE A 219 4.05 9.68 -0.22
N ILE A 220 4.28 8.73 -1.12
CA ILE A 220 5.07 7.52 -0.84
C ILE A 220 6.53 7.89 -0.53
N GLU A 221 7.13 8.82 -1.25
CA GLU A 221 8.48 9.34 -0.98
C GLU A 221 8.60 9.89 0.45
N LYS A 222 7.62 10.69 0.88
CA LYS A 222 7.58 11.23 2.26
C LYS A 222 7.48 10.11 3.31
N MET A 223 6.66 9.09 3.05
CA MET A 223 6.55 7.92 3.93
C MET A 223 7.89 7.18 4.02
N ILE A 224 8.58 6.98 2.90
CA ILE A 224 9.88 6.30 2.84
C ILE A 224 10.95 7.08 3.61
N VAL A 225 11.02 8.40 3.41
CA VAL A 225 12.03 9.25 4.07
C VAL A 225 11.82 9.30 5.58
N LYS A 226 10.57 9.21 6.05
CA LYS A 226 10.23 9.23 7.48
C LYS A 226 10.83 8.03 8.22
N ASP A 227 10.82 6.84 7.62
CA ASP A 227 11.37 5.62 8.22
C ASP A 227 11.84 4.62 7.13
N PRO A 228 13.00 4.88 6.50
CA PRO A 228 13.46 4.09 5.37
C PRO A 228 13.82 2.64 5.74
N GLY A 229 14.18 2.38 7.00
CA GLY A 229 14.50 1.03 7.50
C GLY A 229 13.27 0.12 7.58
N GLN A 230 12.07 0.65 7.55
CA GLN A 230 10.84 -0.14 7.56
C GLN A 230 10.22 -0.35 6.17
N TRP A 231 10.77 0.24 5.13
CA TRP A 231 10.34 0.01 3.76
C TRP A 231 11.04 -1.21 3.15
N ILE A 232 10.29 -2.09 2.49
CA ILE A 232 10.85 -3.30 1.85
C ILE A 232 11.51 -2.93 0.51
N LEU A 233 12.81 -2.69 0.55
CA LEU A 233 13.67 -2.22 -0.55
C LEU A 233 14.21 -3.32 -1.47
N THR A 234 13.68 -4.52 -1.42
CA THR A 234 14.23 -5.69 -2.13
C THR A 234 14.06 -5.65 -3.65
N HIS A 235 13.11 -4.84 -4.14
CA HIS A 235 12.85 -4.67 -5.56
C HIS A 235 13.58 -3.46 -6.13
N ASN A 236 14.19 -3.59 -7.33
CA ASN A 236 14.73 -2.46 -8.04
C ASN A 236 13.58 -1.60 -8.61
N ARG A 237 13.30 -0.47 -7.97
CA ARG A 237 12.19 0.43 -8.31
C ARG A 237 12.41 1.17 -9.63
N TRP A 238 13.68 1.36 -10.02
CA TRP A 238 14.12 2.16 -11.17
C TRP A 238 14.73 1.34 -12.32
N LYS A 239 14.56 0.04 -12.35
CA LYS A 239 15.11 -0.83 -13.39
C LYS A 239 14.29 -0.73 -14.68
#